data_c5d0964bc1c2a68b6dfda625b042f680
#
_entry.id   c5d0964bc1c2a68b6dfda625b042f680
#
_cell.length_a   1.000
_cell.length_b   1.000
_cell.length_c   1.000
_cell.angle_alpha   90.00
_cell.angle_beta   90.00
_cell.angle_gamma   90.00
#
_symmetry.space_group_name_H-M   'P 1'
#
loop_
_entity.id
_entity.type
_entity.pdbx_description
1 polymer ?
#
loop_
_entity_poly.entity_id
_entity_poly.type
_entity_poly.pdbx_seq_one_letter_code
_entity_poly.pdbx_strand_id
1 'polypeptide(L)'
;MSGAPEQALFTSGERATLAILALATAVGASGLAAGGTAGALLGVELAGSDAAAGVPLGMLVVGSAAAAPVISYLTPRLGRERSLALGYIVGAVGAEVVVVAAVVESFALLLVGSLLLGAANSAIFLTRYAAADSVRPGVRGRALGTVF
;
A
#
# COMPACT_ATOMS: atom_id res chain seq x y z
N MET A 1 -13.35 -40.06 3.17
CA MET A 1 -12.59 -39.17 4.08
C MET A 1 -13.16 -37.79 3.90
N SER A 2 -13.90 -37.36 4.91
CA SER A 2 -14.84 -36.23 4.89
C SER A 2 -14.09 -34.91 4.85
N GLY A 3 -14.29 -34.10 3.79
CA GLY A 3 -13.92 -32.69 3.77
C GLY A 3 -14.77 -31.93 4.77
N ALA A 4 -14.23 -31.67 5.96
CA ALA A 4 -14.80 -30.66 6.83
C ALA A 4 -14.85 -29.33 6.06
N PRO A 5 -15.96 -28.59 6.09
CA PRO A 5 -16.09 -27.39 5.30
C PRO A 5 -15.00 -26.39 5.72
N GLU A 6 -14.26 -25.91 4.76
CA GLU A 6 -13.19 -24.89 4.89
C GLU A 6 -13.67 -23.63 5.64
N GLN A 7 -14.98 -23.50 5.74
CA GLN A 7 -15.70 -22.46 6.47
C GLN A 7 -15.58 -22.52 8.00
N ALA A 8 -15.11 -23.63 8.58
CA ALA A 8 -14.98 -23.80 10.03
C ALA A 8 -13.61 -23.33 10.61
N LEU A 9 -12.65 -22.93 9.74
CA LEU A 9 -11.30 -22.59 10.15
C LEU A 9 -11.17 -21.19 10.78
N PHE A 10 -12.08 -20.28 10.46
CA PHE A 10 -12.07 -18.90 10.94
C PHE A 10 -13.37 -18.57 11.65
N THR A 11 -13.28 -17.81 12.75
CA THR A 11 -14.45 -17.22 13.42
C THR A 11 -15.06 -16.12 12.52
N SER A 12 -16.33 -15.77 12.78
CA SER A 12 -17.00 -14.71 12.02
C SER A 12 -16.25 -13.37 12.09
N GLY A 13 -15.62 -13.05 13.23
CA GLY A 13 -14.79 -11.85 13.38
C GLY A 13 -13.48 -11.93 12.58
N GLU A 14 -12.81 -13.07 12.58
CA GLU A 14 -11.58 -13.27 11.79
C GLU A 14 -11.85 -13.15 10.29
N ARG A 15 -13.00 -13.64 9.80
CA ARG A 15 -13.41 -13.52 8.40
C ARG A 15 -13.65 -12.07 7.99
N ALA A 16 -14.37 -11.30 8.82
CA ALA A 16 -14.62 -9.89 8.57
C ALA A 16 -13.30 -9.09 8.51
N THR A 17 -12.40 -9.32 9.44
CA THR A 17 -11.08 -8.68 9.47
C THR A 17 -10.26 -9.04 8.22
N LEU A 18 -10.20 -10.33 7.86
CA LEU A 18 -9.48 -10.78 6.67
C LEU A 18 -10.06 -10.19 5.38
N ALA A 19 -11.40 -10.12 5.27
CA ALA A 19 -12.06 -9.53 4.11
C ALA A 19 -11.75 -8.03 3.97
N ILE A 20 -11.78 -7.27 5.07
CA ILE A 20 -11.42 -5.85 5.07
C ILE A 20 -9.96 -5.66 4.68
N LEU A 21 -9.05 -6.46 5.24
CA LEU A 21 -7.62 -6.39 4.92
C LEU A 21 -7.34 -6.76 3.46
N ALA A 22 -8.02 -7.78 2.93
CA ALA A 22 -7.90 -8.20 1.54
C ALA A 22 -8.40 -7.12 0.58
N LEU A 23 -9.56 -6.52 0.87
CA LEU A 23 -10.11 -5.41 0.09
C LEU A 23 -9.19 -4.18 0.13
N ALA A 24 -8.73 -3.79 1.31
CA ALA A 24 -7.79 -2.67 1.45
C ALA A 24 -6.50 -2.90 0.65
N THR A 25 -5.96 -4.14 0.69
CA THR A 25 -4.77 -4.51 -0.06
C THR A 25 -5.03 -4.49 -1.57
N ALA A 26 -6.16 -5.04 -2.03
CA ALA A 26 -6.50 -5.10 -3.45
C ALA A 26 -6.72 -3.69 -4.04
N VAL A 27 -7.49 -2.84 -3.36
CA VAL A 27 -7.72 -1.46 -3.78
C VAL A 27 -6.43 -0.65 -3.75
N GLY A 28 -5.64 -0.78 -2.67
CA GLY A 28 -4.36 -0.08 -2.54
C GLY A 28 -3.35 -0.52 -3.61
N ALA A 29 -3.24 -1.83 -3.87
CA ALA A 29 -2.32 -2.37 -4.87
C ALA A 29 -2.72 -1.94 -6.30
N SER A 30 -4.02 -1.93 -6.61
CA SER A 30 -4.52 -1.45 -7.90
C SER A 30 -4.22 0.03 -8.13
N GLY A 31 -4.46 0.87 -7.10
CA GLY A 31 -4.14 2.29 -7.15
C GLY A 31 -2.63 2.53 -7.31
N LEU A 32 -1.81 1.74 -6.62
CA LEU A 32 -0.35 1.83 -6.71
C LEU A 32 0.17 1.41 -8.10
N ALA A 33 -0.39 0.34 -8.69
CA ALA A 33 -0.04 -0.10 -10.04
C ALA A 33 -0.41 0.97 -11.09
N ALA A 34 -1.61 1.53 -11.00
CA ALA A 34 -2.05 2.63 -11.87
C ALA A 34 -1.16 3.87 -11.69
N GLY A 35 -0.85 4.25 -10.45
CA GLY A 35 0.03 5.38 -10.13
C GLY A 35 1.46 5.18 -10.62
N GLY A 36 1.99 3.96 -10.53
CA GLY A 36 3.33 3.63 -11.04
C GLY A 36 3.41 3.76 -12.56
N THR A 37 2.40 3.26 -13.29
CA THR A 37 2.34 3.36 -14.76
C THR A 37 2.16 4.82 -15.19
N ALA A 38 1.20 5.54 -14.62
CA ALA A 38 0.96 6.94 -14.90
C ALA A 38 2.19 7.79 -14.52
N GLY A 39 2.84 7.50 -13.40
CA GLY A 39 4.05 8.18 -12.96
C GLY A 39 5.20 8.04 -13.94
N ALA A 40 5.40 6.85 -14.52
CA ALA A 40 6.42 6.63 -15.55
C ALA A 40 6.15 7.45 -16.82
N LEU A 41 4.90 7.44 -17.32
CA LEU A 41 4.49 8.20 -18.49
C LEU A 41 4.66 9.70 -18.27
N LEU A 42 4.12 10.22 -17.15
CA LEU A 42 4.28 11.63 -16.77
C LEU A 42 5.74 12.01 -16.57
N GLY A 43 6.55 11.08 -16.04
CA GLY A 43 7.98 11.28 -15.87
C GLY A 43 8.68 11.59 -17.20
N VAL A 44 8.38 10.83 -18.24
CA VAL A 44 8.90 11.07 -19.60
C VAL A 44 8.37 12.39 -20.16
N GLU A 45 7.06 12.59 -20.09
CA GLU A 45 6.38 13.76 -20.66
C GLU A 45 6.88 15.07 -20.04
N LEU A 46 6.92 15.14 -18.69
CA LEU A 46 7.28 16.36 -17.96
C LEU A 46 8.79 16.65 -17.96
N ALA A 47 9.62 15.61 -18.04
CA ALA A 47 11.08 15.79 -18.11
C ALA A 47 11.63 15.86 -19.53
N GLY A 48 10.84 15.49 -20.54
CA GLY A 48 11.27 15.45 -21.94
C GLY A 48 12.35 14.41 -22.24
N SER A 49 12.45 13.34 -21.42
CA SER A 49 13.50 12.32 -21.55
C SER A 49 13.01 10.95 -21.09
N ASP A 50 13.26 9.92 -21.91
CA ASP A 50 12.94 8.52 -21.56
C ASP A 50 13.68 8.04 -20.31
N ALA A 51 14.85 8.60 -20.03
CA ALA A 51 15.61 8.29 -18.81
C ALA A 51 14.85 8.68 -17.52
N ALA A 52 13.92 9.62 -17.60
CA ALA A 52 13.12 10.06 -16.46
C ALA A 52 11.96 9.12 -16.11
N ALA A 53 11.63 8.13 -16.94
CA ALA A 53 10.53 7.19 -16.68
C ALA A 53 10.63 6.47 -15.33
N GLY A 54 11.83 6.12 -14.92
CA GLY A 54 12.09 5.40 -13.66
C GLY A 54 12.16 6.27 -12.41
N VAL A 55 12.30 7.59 -12.55
CA VAL A 55 12.54 8.49 -11.41
C VAL A 55 11.35 8.56 -10.45
N PRO A 56 10.07 8.70 -10.90
CA PRO A 56 8.93 8.68 -10.02
C PRO A 56 8.80 7.36 -9.23
N LEU A 57 9.07 6.23 -9.89
CA LEU A 57 9.08 4.92 -9.23
C LEU A 57 10.21 4.82 -8.18
N GLY A 58 11.39 5.34 -8.48
CA GLY A 58 12.49 5.44 -7.54
C GLY A 58 12.11 6.26 -6.30
N MET A 59 11.45 7.40 -6.49
CA MET A 59 10.96 8.25 -5.40
C MET A 59 9.89 7.55 -4.56
N LEU A 60 9.00 6.77 -5.18
CA LEU A 60 8.03 5.94 -4.47
C LEU A 60 8.73 4.90 -3.58
N VAL A 61 9.77 4.24 -4.08
CA VAL A 61 10.55 3.26 -3.28
C VAL A 61 11.24 3.95 -2.09
N VAL A 62 11.84 5.11 -2.31
CA VAL A 62 12.46 5.92 -1.23
C VAL A 62 11.40 6.31 -0.20
N GLY A 63 10.24 6.79 -0.63
CA GLY A 63 9.11 7.12 0.25
C GLY A 63 8.63 5.93 1.06
N SER A 64 8.56 4.75 0.42
CA SER A 64 8.21 3.50 1.08
C SER A 64 9.23 3.11 2.14
N ALA A 65 10.52 3.20 1.84
CA ALA A 65 11.58 2.90 2.78
C ALA A 65 11.59 3.86 3.98
N ALA A 66 11.27 5.15 3.76
CA ALA A 66 11.16 6.14 4.82
C ALA A 66 9.90 5.95 5.69
N ALA A 67 8.77 5.59 5.08
CA ALA A 67 7.50 5.42 5.78
C ALA A 67 7.45 4.15 6.66
N ALA A 68 8.12 3.08 6.25
CA ALA A 68 8.09 1.80 6.97
C ALA A 68 8.54 1.93 8.45
N PRO A 69 9.69 2.52 8.78
CA PRO A 69 10.10 2.71 10.17
C PRO A 69 9.17 3.67 10.94
N VAL A 70 8.61 4.69 10.28
CA VAL A 70 7.67 5.62 10.90
C VAL A 70 6.39 4.90 11.31
N ILE A 71 5.79 4.11 10.42
CA ILE A 71 4.59 3.31 10.72
C ILE A 71 4.90 2.32 11.84
N SER A 72 6.05 1.65 11.80
CA SER A 72 6.47 0.70 12.84
C SER A 72 6.66 1.38 14.20
N TYR A 73 7.20 2.58 14.24
CA TYR A 73 7.37 3.38 15.47
C TYR A 73 6.05 3.88 16.04
N LEU A 74 5.08 4.19 15.20
CA LEU A 74 3.76 4.64 15.60
C LEU A 74 2.87 3.49 16.11
N THR A 75 3.10 2.27 15.63
CA THR A 75 2.27 1.09 15.94
C THR A 75 2.11 0.84 17.45
N PRO A 76 3.16 0.88 18.30
CA PRO A 76 3.01 0.69 19.75
C PRO A 76 2.26 1.83 20.44
N ARG A 77 2.22 3.01 19.85
CA ARG A 77 1.64 4.23 20.45
C ARG A 77 0.17 4.45 20.07
N LEU A 78 -0.16 4.27 18.80
CA LEU A 78 -1.47 4.56 18.24
C LEU A 78 -2.31 3.30 17.99
N GLY A 79 -1.69 2.13 18.07
CA GLY A 79 -2.24 0.87 17.61
C GLY A 79 -2.00 0.65 16.12
N ARG A 80 -2.01 -0.61 15.71
CA ARG A 80 -1.68 -1.05 14.36
C ARG A 80 -2.64 -0.48 13.30
N GLU A 81 -3.93 -0.51 13.60
CA GLU A 81 -4.97 -0.04 12.68
C GLU A 81 -4.80 1.44 12.32
N ARG A 82 -4.60 2.29 13.33
CA ARG A 82 -4.43 3.74 13.11
C ARG A 82 -3.12 4.05 12.41
N SER A 83 -2.06 3.33 12.72
CA SER A 83 -0.75 3.53 12.08
C SER A 83 -0.79 3.16 10.59
N LEU A 84 -1.47 2.07 10.22
CA LEU A 84 -1.70 1.69 8.82
C LEU A 84 -2.61 2.70 8.12
N ALA A 85 -3.70 3.14 8.76
CA ALA A 85 -4.60 4.15 8.22
C ALA A 85 -3.88 5.46 7.87
N LEU A 86 -2.95 5.92 8.73
CA LEU A 86 -2.10 7.08 8.43
C LEU A 86 -1.27 6.87 7.17
N GLY A 87 -0.68 5.71 6.98
CA GLY A 87 0.07 5.39 5.76
C GLY A 87 -0.80 5.48 4.50
N TYR A 88 -2.03 4.97 4.55
CA TYR A 88 -3.00 5.08 3.46
C TYR A 88 -3.44 6.52 3.20
N ILE A 89 -3.70 7.32 4.26
CA ILE A 89 -4.07 8.73 4.13
C ILE A 89 -2.95 9.54 3.47
N VAL A 90 -1.71 9.37 3.93
CA VAL A 90 -0.55 10.05 3.34
C VAL A 90 -0.38 9.65 1.88
N GLY A 91 -0.57 8.37 1.55
CA GLY A 91 -0.53 7.91 0.17
C GLY A 91 -1.67 8.46 -0.69
N ALA A 92 -2.88 8.60 -0.14
CA ALA A 92 -3.99 9.23 -0.85
C ALA A 92 -3.70 10.70 -1.18
N VAL A 93 -3.16 11.46 -0.23
CA VAL A 93 -2.66 12.83 -0.48
C VAL A 93 -1.58 12.82 -1.57
N GLY A 94 -0.67 11.82 -1.54
CA GLY A 94 0.32 11.65 -2.59
C GLY A 94 -0.29 11.45 -3.98
N ALA A 95 -1.36 10.68 -4.09
CA ALA A 95 -2.09 10.48 -5.34
C ALA A 95 -2.69 11.80 -5.88
N GLU A 96 -3.32 12.59 -5.01
CA GLU A 96 -3.85 13.91 -5.37
C GLU A 96 -2.72 14.85 -5.86
N VAL A 97 -1.57 14.84 -5.17
CA VAL A 97 -0.40 15.64 -5.58
C VAL A 97 0.10 15.21 -6.97
N VAL A 98 0.10 13.91 -7.30
CA VAL A 98 0.44 13.43 -8.66
C VAL A 98 -0.56 13.94 -9.70
N VAL A 99 -1.86 13.94 -9.40
CA VAL A 99 -2.88 14.50 -10.30
C VAL A 99 -2.65 16.01 -10.53
N VAL A 100 -2.42 16.76 -9.45
CA VAL A 100 -2.10 18.18 -9.57
C VAL A 100 -0.82 18.40 -10.38
N ALA A 101 0.21 17.59 -10.16
CA ALA A 101 1.48 17.64 -10.91
C ALA A 101 1.26 17.51 -12.42
N ALA A 102 0.35 16.62 -12.83
CA ALA A 102 -0.01 16.45 -14.24
C ALA A 102 -0.73 17.70 -14.80
N VAL A 103 -1.61 18.32 -14.01
CA VAL A 103 -2.37 19.52 -14.45
C VAL A 103 -1.46 20.75 -14.57
N VAL A 104 -0.53 20.93 -13.63
CA VAL A 104 0.38 22.09 -13.62
C VAL A 104 1.70 21.82 -14.35
N GLU A 105 1.82 20.65 -14.98
CA GLU A 105 3.00 20.22 -15.76
C GLU A 105 4.31 20.31 -14.96
N SER A 106 4.29 19.93 -13.65
CA SER A 106 5.43 20.08 -12.76
C SER A 106 6.08 18.73 -12.42
N PHE A 107 7.25 18.47 -12.98
CA PHE A 107 8.04 17.28 -12.67
C PHE A 107 8.43 17.20 -11.17
N ALA A 108 8.80 18.33 -10.55
CA ALA A 108 9.14 18.37 -9.13
C ALA A 108 7.96 17.94 -8.26
N LEU A 109 6.75 18.39 -8.57
CA LEU A 109 5.54 18.02 -7.84
C LEU A 109 5.18 16.55 -8.04
N LEU A 110 5.42 15.99 -9.23
CA LEU A 110 5.29 14.56 -9.51
C LEU A 110 6.19 13.73 -8.60
N LEU A 111 7.43 14.15 -8.38
CA LEU A 111 8.36 13.45 -7.50
C LEU A 111 7.90 13.50 -6.02
N VAL A 112 7.40 14.64 -5.56
CA VAL A 112 6.83 14.78 -4.21
C VAL A 112 5.62 13.88 -4.03
N GLY A 113 4.69 13.86 -4.99
CA GLY A 113 3.53 12.98 -4.96
C GLY A 113 3.92 11.50 -4.94
N SER A 114 4.90 11.11 -5.76
CA SER A 114 5.43 9.75 -5.80
C SER A 114 6.09 9.34 -4.48
N LEU A 115 6.81 10.25 -3.82
CA LEU A 115 7.40 10.02 -2.50
C LEU A 115 6.30 9.74 -1.46
N LEU A 116 5.23 10.54 -1.45
CA LEU A 116 4.11 10.36 -0.52
C LEU A 116 3.32 9.06 -0.81
N LEU A 117 3.16 8.68 -2.08
CA LEU A 117 2.58 7.39 -2.47
C LEU A 117 3.33 6.20 -1.88
N GLY A 118 4.63 6.35 -1.64
CA GLY A 118 5.45 5.35 -0.97
C GLY A 118 4.94 4.99 0.44
N ALA A 119 4.28 5.91 1.14
CA ALA A 119 3.69 5.61 2.45
C ALA A 119 2.54 4.58 2.35
N ALA A 120 1.67 4.71 1.34
CA ALA A 120 0.64 3.70 1.08
C ALA A 120 1.26 2.36 0.70
N ASN A 121 2.32 2.34 -0.10
CA ASN A 121 3.03 1.11 -0.44
C ASN A 121 3.54 0.38 0.81
N SER A 122 4.17 1.09 1.76
CA SER A 122 4.58 0.52 3.04
C SER A 122 3.39 0.01 3.86
N ALA A 123 2.29 0.76 3.92
CA ALA A 123 1.08 0.34 4.62
C ALA A 123 0.49 -0.94 4.02
N ILE A 124 0.47 -1.09 2.69
CA ILE A 124 0.02 -2.30 1.97
C ILE A 124 0.86 -3.51 2.39
N PHE A 125 2.19 -3.40 2.37
CA PHE A 125 3.06 -4.49 2.79
C PHE A 125 2.85 -4.86 4.27
N LEU A 126 2.76 -3.87 5.15
CA LEU A 126 2.54 -4.10 6.59
C LEU A 126 1.15 -4.68 6.88
N THR A 127 0.13 -4.38 6.06
CA THR A 127 -1.21 -4.96 6.16
C THR A 127 -1.20 -6.47 5.96
N ARG A 128 -0.38 -6.97 5.04
CA ARG A 128 -0.22 -8.42 4.81
C ARG A 128 0.30 -9.15 6.04
N TYR A 129 1.27 -8.57 6.74
CA TYR A 129 1.75 -9.12 8.02
C TYR A 129 0.69 -9.00 9.12
N ALA A 130 -0.14 -7.93 9.10
CA ALA A 130 -1.25 -7.78 10.02
C ALA A 130 -2.28 -8.90 9.88
N ALA A 131 -2.55 -9.36 8.66
CA ALA A 131 -3.45 -10.49 8.43
C ALA A 131 -2.94 -11.78 9.09
N ALA A 132 -1.62 -12.05 9.02
CA ALA A 132 -1.03 -13.21 9.68
C ALA A 132 -1.14 -13.16 11.21
N ASP A 133 -1.03 -11.97 11.81
CA ASP A 133 -1.11 -11.79 13.26
C ASP A 133 -2.56 -11.82 13.78
N SER A 134 -3.54 -11.59 12.90
CA SER A 134 -4.97 -11.55 13.25
C SER A 134 -5.59 -12.93 13.44
N VAL A 135 -4.87 -14.00 13.08
CA VAL A 135 -5.37 -15.38 13.13
C VAL A 135 -4.52 -16.28 14.01
N ARG A 136 -5.13 -17.39 14.45
CA ARG A 136 -4.44 -18.40 15.29
C ARG A 136 -3.20 -18.95 14.61
N PRO A 137 -2.16 -19.34 15.37
CA PRO A 137 -0.88 -19.80 14.81
C PRO A 137 -1.00 -20.92 13.76
N GLY A 138 -1.96 -21.82 13.89
CA GLY A 138 -2.14 -22.98 12.98
C GLY A 138 -2.69 -22.65 11.59
N VAL A 139 -3.23 -21.43 11.37
CA VAL A 139 -3.84 -21.02 10.09
C VAL A 139 -3.19 -19.77 9.47
N ARG A 140 -2.08 -19.29 10.03
CA ARG A 140 -1.35 -18.10 9.57
C ARG A 140 -0.94 -18.17 8.10
N GLY A 141 -0.45 -19.33 7.65
CA GLY A 141 -0.05 -19.51 6.26
C GLY A 141 -1.21 -19.37 5.27
N ARG A 142 -2.41 -19.85 5.65
CA ARG A 142 -3.61 -19.70 4.83
C ARG A 142 -4.14 -18.27 4.82
N ALA A 143 -4.07 -17.57 5.96
CA ALA A 143 -4.45 -16.16 6.05
C ALA A 143 -3.57 -15.28 5.15
N LEU A 144 -2.27 -15.54 5.09
CA LEU A 144 -1.38 -14.89 4.14
C LEU A 144 -1.81 -15.17 2.69
N GLY A 145 -2.07 -16.42 2.34
CA GLY A 145 -2.53 -16.79 1.00
C GLY A 145 -3.86 -16.19 0.58
N THR A 146 -4.69 -15.72 1.52
CA THR A 146 -5.97 -15.05 1.21
C THR A 146 -5.76 -13.55 0.88
N VAL A 147 -4.68 -12.94 1.38
CA VAL A 147 -4.39 -11.51 1.22
C VAL A 147 -3.34 -11.24 0.13
N PHE A 148 -2.64 -12.29 -0.35
CA PHE A 148 -1.71 -12.25 -1.48
C PHE A 148 -2.38 -12.67 -2.78
#